data_4d038ce59965fe13e156b95fefc8e2ee
#
_entry.id   4d038ce59965fe13e156b95fefc8e2ee
#
_cell.length_a   1.000
_cell.length_b   1.000
_cell.length_c   1.000
_cell.angle_alpha   90.00
_cell.angle_beta   90.00
_cell.angle_gamma   90.00
#
_symmetry.space_group_name_H-M   'P 1'
#
loop_
_entity.id
_entity.type
_entity.pdbx_description
1 polymer ?
#
loop_
_entity_poly.entity_id
_entity_poly.type
_entity_poly.pdbx_seq_one_letter_code
_entity_poly.pdbx_strand_id
1 'polypeptide(L)'
;MNIAMPREVIRVGQIEIRYLLEGADTNGALALFECTVPPNARVPAPHRHVTYEETIWEIAGTCTFLVEGRELTLAPGQALFIPRGAAHQFVNRGSETVRFLATITPGVLSPDFFREVAAVVNAGGPPDLKRVGEIMGRHGLQPV
;
A
#
# COMPACT_ATOMS: atom_id res chain seq x y z
N MET A 1 16.56 -9.70 19.31
CA MET A 1 16.20 -8.53 18.45
C MET A 1 17.20 -8.43 17.31
N ASN A 2 16.70 -8.35 16.10
CA ASN A 2 17.56 -8.30 14.91
C ASN A 2 17.25 -7.07 14.07
N ILE A 3 18.28 -6.53 13.42
CA ILE A 3 18.08 -5.49 12.41
C ILE A 3 17.58 -6.19 11.13
N ALA A 4 16.40 -5.79 10.66
CA ALA A 4 15.90 -6.25 9.38
C ALA A 4 16.57 -5.47 8.24
N MET A 5 16.94 -6.17 7.19
CA MET A 5 17.48 -5.55 5.97
C MET A 5 16.36 -5.35 4.95
N PRO A 6 16.42 -4.29 4.15
CA PRO A 6 15.43 -4.09 3.08
C PRO A 6 15.39 -5.29 2.13
N ARG A 7 14.19 -5.74 1.81
CA ARG A 7 13.95 -6.85 0.89
C ARG A 7 13.89 -6.36 -0.55
N GLU A 8 13.72 -7.29 -1.48
CA GLU A 8 13.58 -6.95 -2.90
C GLU A 8 12.39 -6.02 -3.16
N VAL A 9 12.50 -5.20 -4.21
CA VAL A 9 11.41 -4.33 -4.67
C VAL A 9 10.41 -5.15 -5.46
N ILE A 10 9.13 -5.03 -5.09
CA ILE A 10 8.00 -5.56 -5.86
C ILE A 10 7.42 -4.40 -6.68
N ARG A 11 7.42 -4.53 -8.00
CA ARG A 11 6.86 -3.53 -8.90
C ARG A 11 5.44 -3.92 -9.28
N VAL A 12 4.50 -3.02 -8.96
CA VAL A 12 3.10 -3.11 -9.36
C VAL A 12 2.82 -1.95 -10.32
N GLY A 13 2.94 -2.21 -11.63
CA GLY A 13 2.98 -1.13 -12.61
C GLY A 13 4.17 -0.22 -12.37
N GLN A 14 3.92 1.07 -12.15
CA GLN A 14 4.94 2.07 -11.86
C GLN A 14 5.24 2.21 -10.36
N ILE A 15 4.39 1.63 -9.50
CA ILE A 15 4.55 1.71 -8.04
C ILE A 15 5.56 0.67 -7.59
N GLU A 16 6.41 1.04 -6.65
CA GLU A 16 7.36 0.14 -6.02
C GLU A 16 7.00 -0.09 -4.56
N ILE A 17 6.97 -1.36 -4.15
CA ILE A 17 6.72 -1.79 -2.77
C ILE A 17 7.97 -2.51 -2.26
N ARG A 18 8.48 -2.09 -1.11
CA ARG A 18 9.61 -2.74 -0.44
C ARG A 18 9.27 -3.01 1.02
N TYR A 19 9.13 -4.28 1.36
CA TYR A 19 8.95 -4.68 2.76
C TYR A 19 10.24 -4.47 3.55
N LEU A 20 10.10 -3.92 4.75
CA LEU A 20 11.16 -3.81 5.76
C LEU A 20 10.94 -4.86 6.84
N LEU A 21 9.69 -5.05 7.29
CA LEU A 21 9.29 -6.07 8.24
C LEU A 21 8.03 -6.78 7.74
N GLU A 22 8.04 -8.10 7.80
CA GLU A 22 6.83 -8.92 7.63
C GLU A 22 6.25 -9.30 8.99
N GLY A 23 5.01 -9.76 9.02
CA GLY A 23 4.39 -10.21 10.26
C GLY A 23 5.20 -11.30 11.00
N ALA A 24 5.89 -12.16 10.25
CA ALA A 24 6.76 -13.19 10.84
C ALA A 24 7.96 -12.61 11.62
N ASP A 25 8.43 -11.42 11.27
CA ASP A 25 9.55 -10.76 11.95
C ASP A 25 9.13 -10.15 13.29
N THR A 26 7.83 -9.96 13.52
CA THR A 26 7.26 -9.20 14.65
C THR A 26 6.28 -10.02 15.50
N ASN A 27 6.27 -11.34 15.36
CA ASN A 27 5.26 -12.21 15.97
C ASN A 27 3.81 -11.79 15.64
N GLY A 28 3.59 -11.30 14.42
CA GLY A 28 2.29 -10.85 13.95
C GLY A 28 1.87 -9.45 14.41
N ALA A 29 2.69 -8.73 15.15
CA ALA A 29 2.32 -7.42 15.68
C ALA A 29 2.13 -6.37 14.57
N LEU A 30 3.03 -6.33 13.60
CA LEU A 30 2.95 -5.41 12.47
C LEU A 30 3.69 -5.95 11.24
N ALA A 31 3.34 -5.40 10.08
CA ALA A 31 4.17 -5.42 8.89
C ALA A 31 4.50 -3.97 8.50
N LEU A 32 5.65 -3.75 7.90
CA LEU A 32 6.13 -2.42 7.52
C LEU A 32 6.72 -2.48 6.12
N PHE A 33 6.24 -1.63 5.24
CA PHE A 33 6.79 -1.49 3.89
C PHE A 33 6.88 -0.04 3.44
N GLU A 34 7.81 0.21 2.53
CA GLU A 34 7.95 1.48 1.82
C GLU A 34 7.20 1.41 0.49
N CYS A 35 6.46 2.45 0.18
CA CYS A 35 5.79 2.62 -1.10
C CYS A 35 6.38 3.83 -1.82
N THR A 36 6.75 3.64 -3.09
CA THR A 36 7.28 4.69 -3.97
C THR A 36 6.32 4.89 -5.13
N VAL A 37 5.83 6.12 -5.29
CA VAL A 37 4.79 6.47 -6.26
C VAL A 37 5.30 7.61 -7.15
N PRO A 38 5.69 7.33 -8.40
CA PRO A 38 6.05 8.38 -9.36
C PRO A 38 4.89 9.34 -9.64
N PRO A 39 5.19 10.54 -10.15
CA PRO A 39 4.15 11.46 -10.62
C PRO A 39 3.20 10.80 -11.62
N ASN A 40 1.90 11.01 -11.45
CA ASN A 40 0.85 10.50 -12.32
C ASN A 40 0.85 8.97 -12.50
N ALA A 41 1.45 8.23 -11.59
CA ALA A 41 1.40 6.78 -11.61
C ALA A 41 -0.04 6.29 -11.48
N ARG A 42 -0.38 5.22 -12.22
CA ARG A 42 -1.63 4.52 -12.01
C ARG A 42 -1.58 3.86 -10.62
N VAL A 43 -2.57 4.14 -9.82
CA VAL A 43 -2.67 3.67 -8.43
C VAL A 43 -3.76 2.60 -8.29
N PRO A 44 -3.72 1.81 -7.20
CA PRO A 44 -4.78 0.86 -6.90
C PRO A 44 -6.15 1.53 -6.82
N ALA A 45 -7.19 0.76 -7.17
CA ALA A 45 -8.57 1.20 -6.99
C ALA A 45 -8.89 1.43 -5.49
N PRO A 46 -9.91 2.25 -5.18
CA PRO A 46 -10.36 2.41 -3.82
C PRO A 46 -10.71 1.07 -3.19
N HIS A 47 -10.28 0.88 -1.95
CA HIS A 47 -10.48 -0.35 -1.20
C HIS A 47 -10.56 -0.09 0.29
N ARG A 48 -10.93 -1.13 1.05
CA ARG A 48 -10.91 -1.11 2.51
C ARG A 48 -10.18 -2.35 3.04
N HIS A 49 -9.57 -2.22 4.19
CA HIS A 49 -8.99 -3.34 4.92
C HIS A 49 -10.02 -3.88 5.91
N VAL A 50 -10.27 -5.19 5.88
CA VAL A 50 -11.36 -5.79 6.67
C VAL A 50 -10.94 -6.06 8.11
N THR A 51 -9.71 -6.53 8.32
CA THR A 51 -9.25 -7.05 9.62
C THR A 51 -8.01 -6.36 10.18
N TYR A 52 -7.53 -5.31 9.55
CA TYR A 52 -6.32 -4.59 9.98
C TYR A 52 -6.42 -3.10 9.68
N GLU A 53 -5.62 -2.32 10.38
CA GLU A 53 -5.44 -0.89 10.18
C GLU A 53 -4.18 -0.62 9.39
N GLU A 54 -4.10 0.57 8.79
CA GLU A 54 -2.91 1.06 8.11
C GLU A 54 -2.53 2.43 8.67
N THR A 55 -1.25 2.59 8.99
CA THR A 55 -0.69 3.90 9.35
C THR A 55 0.32 4.29 8.30
N ILE A 56 0.15 5.47 7.74
CA ILE A 56 1.03 6.06 6.73
C ILE A 56 1.92 7.10 7.39
N TRP A 57 3.20 7.10 7.04
CA TRP A 57 4.13 8.18 7.37
C TRP A 57 4.82 8.67 6.11
N GLU A 58 4.57 9.92 5.73
CA GLU A 58 5.13 10.53 4.52
C GLU A 58 6.62 10.82 4.72
N ILE A 59 7.45 10.36 3.78
CA ILE A 59 8.91 10.55 3.83
C ILE A 59 9.35 11.64 2.85
N ALA A 60 8.87 11.58 1.61
CA ALA A 60 9.27 12.47 0.53
C ALA A 60 8.13 12.71 -0.45
N GLY A 61 8.08 13.91 -1.00
CA GLY A 61 6.98 14.36 -1.85
C GLY A 61 5.72 14.62 -1.03
N THR A 62 4.65 14.99 -1.72
CA THR A 62 3.35 15.26 -1.10
C THR A 62 2.32 14.33 -1.72
N CYS A 63 1.75 13.44 -0.91
CA CYS A 63 0.76 12.48 -1.34
C CYS A 63 -0.65 12.92 -0.97
N THR A 64 -1.58 12.68 -1.87
CA THR A 64 -3.01 12.88 -1.59
C THR A 64 -3.66 11.53 -1.27
N PHE A 65 -4.32 11.45 -0.13
CA PHE A 65 -5.12 10.31 0.29
C PHE A 65 -6.60 10.68 0.26
N LEU A 66 -7.41 9.80 -0.35
CA LEU A 66 -8.86 9.90 -0.27
C LEU A 66 -9.32 8.87 0.76
N VAL A 67 -9.90 9.33 1.86
CA VAL A 67 -10.37 8.46 2.95
C VAL A 67 -11.81 8.80 3.27
N GLU A 68 -12.72 7.84 3.14
CA GLU A 68 -14.16 8.03 3.36
C GLU A 68 -14.70 9.27 2.62
N GLY A 69 -14.28 9.45 1.35
CA GLY A 69 -14.70 10.58 0.52
C GLY A 69 -14.03 11.92 0.85
N ARG A 70 -13.15 11.95 1.85
CA ARG A 70 -12.38 13.17 2.22
C ARG A 70 -11.00 13.13 1.59
N GLU A 71 -10.59 14.25 1.03
CA GLU A 71 -9.25 14.41 0.48
C GLU A 71 -8.31 14.97 1.55
N LEU A 72 -7.21 14.26 1.79
CA LEU A 72 -6.20 14.60 2.80
C LEU A 72 -4.83 14.63 2.11
N THR A 73 -4.12 15.71 2.24
CA THR A 73 -2.78 15.87 1.67
C THR A 73 -1.72 15.73 2.75
N LEU A 74 -0.82 14.77 2.58
CA LEU A 74 0.29 14.53 3.49
C LEU A 74 1.58 15.10 2.92
N ALA A 75 2.22 15.97 3.70
CA ALA A 75 3.59 16.44 3.47
C ALA A 75 4.60 15.60 4.26
N PRO A 76 5.90 15.63 3.90
CA PRO A 76 6.94 14.92 4.62
C PRO A 76 6.92 15.18 6.14
N GLY A 77 7.01 14.10 6.92
CA GLY A 77 6.96 14.13 8.38
C GLY A 77 5.55 14.04 8.98
N GLN A 78 4.51 14.09 8.14
CA GLN A 78 3.13 13.92 8.60
C GLN A 78 2.71 12.45 8.55
N ALA A 79 1.78 12.08 9.44
CA ALA A 79 1.23 10.73 9.51
C ALA A 79 -0.29 10.74 9.37
N LEU A 80 -0.83 9.66 8.81
CA LEU A 80 -2.26 9.41 8.67
C LEU A 80 -2.58 8.02 9.20
N PHE A 81 -3.57 7.93 10.09
CA PHE A 81 -4.12 6.65 10.53
C PHE A 81 -5.39 6.35 9.74
N ILE A 82 -5.43 5.16 9.11
CA ILE A 82 -6.57 4.66 8.37
C ILE A 82 -7.14 3.47 9.14
N PRO A 83 -8.30 3.62 9.79
CA PRO A 83 -8.90 2.53 10.56
C PRO A 83 -9.38 1.41 9.63
N ARG A 84 -9.46 0.19 10.17
CA ARG A 84 -10.06 -0.92 9.42
C ARG A 84 -11.49 -0.57 8.99
N GLY A 85 -11.86 -1.01 7.80
CA GLY A 85 -13.16 -0.73 7.22
C GLY A 85 -13.28 0.60 6.50
N ALA A 86 -12.37 1.56 6.71
CA ALA A 86 -12.41 2.84 6.01
C ALA A 86 -12.01 2.68 4.54
N ALA A 87 -12.87 3.13 3.64
CA ALA A 87 -12.59 3.16 2.21
C ALA A 87 -11.50 4.21 1.92
N HIS A 88 -10.42 3.80 1.23
CA HIS A 88 -9.32 4.71 0.95
C HIS A 88 -8.60 4.40 -0.36
N GLN A 89 -7.87 5.41 -0.82
CA GLN A 89 -7.00 5.37 -1.99
C GLN A 89 -5.95 6.46 -1.85
N PHE A 90 -4.79 6.28 -2.44
CA PHE A 90 -3.80 7.35 -2.58
C PHE A 90 -3.59 7.72 -4.05
N VAL A 91 -3.15 8.95 -4.29
CA VAL A 91 -2.75 9.41 -5.62
C VAL A 91 -1.57 10.38 -5.50
N ASN A 92 -0.66 10.36 -6.44
CA ASN A 92 0.39 11.36 -6.57
C ASN A 92 0.00 12.35 -7.68
N ARG A 93 -0.50 13.52 -7.28
CA ARG A 93 -0.88 14.61 -8.19
C ARG A 93 0.22 15.65 -8.37
N GLY A 94 1.34 15.46 -7.68
CA GLY A 94 2.47 16.37 -7.74
C GLY A 94 3.43 16.06 -8.89
N SER A 95 4.52 16.82 -8.93
CA SER A 95 5.59 16.68 -9.92
C SER A 95 6.79 15.87 -9.39
N GLU A 96 6.81 15.56 -8.12
CA GLU A 96 7.88 14.81 -7.46
C GLU A 96 7.44 13.39 -7.12
N THR A 97 8.40 12.47 -7.05
CA THR A 97 8.14 11.10 -6.57
C THR A 97 7.78 11.14 -5.09
N VAL A 98 6.68 10.49 -4.74
CA VAL A 98 6.23 10.30 -3.37
C VAL A 98 6.85 9.04 -2.80
N ARG A 99 7.27 9.10 -1.54
CA ARG A 99 7.67 7.94 -0.75
C ARG A 99 7.03 8.01 0.62
N PHE A 100 6.40 6.92 1.02
CA PHE A 100 5.84 6.80 2.36
C PHE A 100 6.09 5.41 2.95
N LEU A 101 6.09 5.33 4.27
CA LEU A 101 6.01 4.06 5.00
C LEU A 101 4.56 3.73 5.30
N ALA A 102 4.21 2.47 5.10
CA ALA A 102 2.92 1.92 5.52
C ALA A 102 3.16 0.86 6.60
N THR A 103 2.49 1.03 7.72
CA THR A 103 2.48 0.06 8.83
C THR A 103 1.13 -0.60 8.89
N ILE A 104 1.09 -1.91 8.77
CA ILE A 104 -0.12 -2.75 8.85
C ILE A 104 -0.17 -3.38 10.23
N THR A 105 -1.29 -3.20 10.94
CA THR A 105 -1.49 -3.74 12.30
C THR A 105 -2.85 -4.42 12.46
N PRO A 106 -2.90 -5.73 12.82
CA PRO A 106 -1.77 -6.66 12.93
C PRO A 106 -1.09 -6.94 11.58
N GLY A 107 0.10 -7.52 11.62
CA GLY A 107 0.98 -7.76 10.48
C GLY A 107 0.55 -8.92 9.56
N VAL A 108 -0.69 -8.89 9.10
CA VAL A 108 -1.30 -9.99 8.32
C VAL A 108 -1.20 -9.81 6.81
N LEU A 109 -0.85 -8.62 6.33
CA LEU A 109 -0.65 -8.38 4.91
C LEU A 109 0.78 -8.72 4.50
N SER A 110 0.96 -9.81 3.76
CA SER A 110 2.26 -10.27 3.31
C SER A 110 2.66 -9.71 1.93
N PRO A 111 3.95 -9.77 1.56
CA PRO A 111 4.40 -9.41 0.22
C PRO A 111 3.71 -10.19 -0.91
N ASP A 112 3.19 -11.38 -0.62
CA ASP A 112 2.52 -12.21 -1.63
C ASP A 112 1.30 -11.51 -2.24
N PHE A 113 0.59 -10.71 -1.47
CA PHE A 113 -0.49 -9.88 -2.02
C PHE A 113 0.00 -9.02 -3.19
N PHE A 114 1.08 -8.30 -2.98
CA PHE A 114 1.62 -7.40 -4.01
C PHE A 114 2.22 -8.19 -5.18
N ARG A 115 2.83 -9.34 -4.95
CA ARG A 115 3.34 -10.21 -6.02
C ARG A 115 2.22 -10.74 -6.89
N GLU A 116 1.12 -11.19 -6.29
CA GLU A 116 -0.05 -11.68 -7.02
C GLU A 116 -0.71 -10.58 -7.85
N VAL A 117 -0.90 -9.39 -7.26
CA VAL A 117 -1.44 -8.23 -7.99
C VAL A 117 -0.50 -7.80 -9.11
N ALA A 118 0.80 -7.78 -8.84
CA ALA A 118 1.81 -7.45 -9.85
C ALA A 118 1.75 -8.38 -11.07
N ALA A 119 1.54 -9.67 -10.86
CA ALA A 119 1.41 -10.64 -11.95
C ALA A 119 0.23 -10.32 -12.88
N VAL A 120 -0.85 -9.78 -12.34
CA VAL A 120 -2.03 -9.37 -13.13
C VAL A 120 -1.79 -8.02 -13.81
N VAL A 121 -1.34 -7.02 -13.04
CA VAL A 121 -1.17 -5.65 -13.54
C VAL A 121 -0.06 -5.55 -14.58
N ASN A 122 1.04 -6.28 -14.38
CA ASN A 122 2.22 -6.23 -15.25
C ASN A 122 2.11 -7.14 -16.50
N ALA A 123 1.02 -7.90 -16.64
CA ALA A 123 0.81 -8.76 -17.80
C ALA A 123 0.59 -7.98 -19.12
N GLY A 124 0.37 -6.68 -19.06
CA GLY A 124 0.08 -5.81 -20.18
C GLY A 124 -1.41 -5.67 -20.47
N GLY A 125 -1.77 -4.58 -21.16
CA GLY A 125 -3.16 -4.23 -21.43
C GLY A 125 -3.94 -3.76 -20.18
N PRO A 126 -5.28 -3.60 -20.30
CA PRO A 126 -6.12 -3.27 -19.16
C PRO A 126 -6.05 -4.37 -18.10
N PRO A 127 -5.89 -4.03 -16.81
CA PRO A 127 -5.84 -5.05 -15.75
C PRO A 127 -7.19 -5.77 -15.60
N ASP A 128 -7.13 -7.06 -15.33
CA ASP A 128 -8.29 -7.87 -15.01
C ASP A 128 -8.78 -7.53 -13.59
N LEU A 129 -9.72 -6.58 -13.51
CA LEU A 129 -10.25 -6.08 -12.22
C LEU A 129 -10.96 -7.16 -11.40
N LYS A 130 -11.59 -8.15 -12.05
CA LYS A 130 -12.22 -9.28 -11.36
C LYS A 130 -11.16 -10.11 -10.63
N ARG A 131 -10.08 -10.44 -11.32
CA ARG A 131 -8.97 -11.21 -10.74
C ARG A 131 -8.27 -10.43 -9.62
N VAL A 132 -8.06 -9.14 -9.80
CA VAL A 132 -7.51 -8.27 -8.74
C VAL A 132 -8.42 -8.28 -7.52
N GLY A 133 -9.74 -8.16 -7.69
CA GLY A 133 -10.70 -8.23 -6.59
C GLY A 133 -10.67 -9.58 -5.84
N GLU A 134 -10.53 -10.69 -6.55
CA GLU A 134 -10.39 -12.02 -5.95
C GLU A 134 -9.09 -12.14 -5.12
N ILE A 135 -7.98 -11.59 -5.62
CA ILE A 135 -6.71 -11.53 -4.89
C ILE A 135 -6.88 -10.69 -3.62
N MET A 136 -7.48 -9.50 -3.74
CA MET A 136 -7.76 -8.62 -2.60
C MET A 136 -8.55 -9.37 -1.51
N GLY A 137 -9.61 -10.08 -1.89
CA GLY A 137 -10.44 -10.84 -0.95
C GLY A 137 -9.68 -11.90 -0.16
N ARG A 138 -8.71 -12.58 -0.79
CA ARG A 138 -7.87 -13.56 -0.10
C ARG A 138 -6.89 -12.96 0.92
N HIS A 139 -6.58 -11.67 0.78
CA HIS A 139 -5.62 -10.96 1.62
C HIS A 139 -6.26 -9.92 2.55
N GLY A 140 -7.57 -10.00 2.75
CA GLY A 140 -8.28 -9.13 3.69
C GLY A 140 -8.56 -7.71 3.19
N LEU A 141 -8.49 -7.49 1.87
CA LEU A 141 -8.92 -6.25 1.24
C LEU A 141 -10.25 -6.47 0.52
N GLN A 142 -11.01 -5.39 0.42
CA GLN A 142 -12.28 -5.39 -0.29
C GLN A 142 -12.34 -4.18 -1.22
N PRO A 143 -12.58 -4.35 -2.52
CA PRO A 143 -12.84 -3.23 -3.44
C PRO A 143 -14.08 -2.44 -3.02
N VAL A 144 -14.06 -1.16 -3.31
CA VAL A 144 -15.16 -0.23 -3.00
C VAL A 144 -15.74 0.36 -4.27
#